data_eb04c1e36b3b1a66eaa838950454310b
#
_entry.id   eb04c1e36b3b1a66eaa838950454310b
#
_cell.length_a   1.000
_cell.length_b   1.000
_cell.length_c   1.000
_cell.angle_alpha   90.00
_cell.angle_beta   90.00
_cell.angle_gamma   90.00
#
_symmetry.space_group_name_H-M   'P 1'
#
loop_
_entity.id
_entity.type
_entity.pdbx_description
1 polymer ?
#
loop_
_entity_poly.entity_id
_entity_poly.type
_entity_poly.pdbx_seq_one_letter_code
_entity_poly.pdbx_strand_id
1 'polypeptide(L)'
;MTKVGKKEIGLAIVGCGAIGRIRAIMARDYPGIGWIGLCDIDTELGKALQKDANADFFTDDYNKLLSRNEVDAVIIATDENHHFGPTMAAVEANANLFIEKPLATDIQESAKILSAIEEAGLSAVMGYTQRFRRRFLTVKQRLQEGRIGEVTSVVTRAFMNSMVPIATVRRTNERQNLTPMVVSGTHSLDMSLWLLEGKKPSEIYAKSVDKLLSQYGTKDATFGLFTMDDGTIFSMNISWALPQVWPGSVYGLEIGIVGTEGVIDIEDTHRDLVLASTKS
;
A
#
# COMPACT_ATOMS: atom_id res chain seq x y z
N MET A 1 -36.06 24.37 -0.42
CA MET A 1 -34.77 23.65 -0.11
C MET A 1 -34.02 23.57 -1.40
N THR A 2 -33.10 24.50 -1.66
CA THR A 2 -32.20 24.51 -2.80
C THR A 2 -31.22 23.35 -2.62
N LYS A 3 -31.25 22.34 -3.49
CA LYS A 3 -30.19 21.34 -3.61
C LYS A 3 -28.91 22.10 -3.90
N VAL A 4 -28.04 22.25 -2.91
CA VAL A 4 -26.65 22.63 -3.16
C VAL A 4 -26.09 21.49 -4.02
N GLY A 5 -25.87 21.75 -5.31
CA GLY A 5 -25.29 20.79 -6.23
C GLY A 5 -23.91 20.40 -5.67
N LYS A 6 -23.74 19.11 -5.38
CA LYS A 6 -22.43 18.58 -4.95
C LYS A 6 -21.47 18.83 -6.11
N LYS A 7 -20.44 19.66 -5.89
CA LYS A 7 -19.40 19.90 -6.91
C LYS A 7 -18.79 18.57 -7.30
N GLU A 8 -18.78 18.22 -8.55
CA GLU A 8 -18.04 17.06 -9.07
C GLU A 8 -16.53 17.33 -8.95
N ILE A 9 -15.79 16.31 -8.59
CA ILE A 9 -14.35 16.38 -8.39
C ILE A 9 -13.63 16.13 -9.71
N GLY A 10 -12.66 16.96 -10.03
CA GLY A 10 -11.67 16.70 -11.06
C GLY A 10 -10.51 15.89 -10.49
N LEU A 11 -10.30 14.69 -11.04
CA LEU A 11 -9.32 13.73 -10.56
C LEU A 11 -8.16 13.58 -11.56
N ALA A 12 -6.95 13.85 -11.11
CA ALA A 12 -5.73 13.50 -11.83
C ALA A 12 -5.20 12.14 -11.36
N ILE A 13 -4.62 11.34 -12.26
CA ILE A 13 -3.98 10.07 -11.95
C ILE A 13 -2.60 10.07 -12.60
N VAL A 14 -1.55 9.96 -11.79
CA VAL A 14 -0.16 9.87 -12.22
C VAL A 14 0.32 8.44 -12.06
N GLY A 15 0.66 7.79 -13.17
CA GLY A 15 0.95 6.37 -13.29
C GLY A 15 -0.26 5.60 -13.85
N CYS A 16 -0.12 5.06 -15.06
CA CYS A 16 -1.16 4.31 -15.78
C CYS A 16 -0.93 2.78 -15.74
N GLY A 17 -0.05 2.31 -14.86
CA GLY A 17 0.22 0.89 -14.63
C GLY A 17 -1.01 0.13 -14.09
N ALA A 18 -0.82 -1.11 -13.64
CA ALA A 18 -1.92 -1.97 -13.21
C ALA A 18 -2.82 -1.32 -12.14
N ILE A 19 -2.23 -0.62 -11.17
CA ILE A 19 -2.97 0.03 -10.08
C ILE A 19 -3.65 1.30 -10.59
N GLY A 20 -2.93 2.17 -11.31
CA GLY A 20 -3.53 3.39 -11.90
C GLY A 20 -4.70 3.07 -12.81
N ARG A 21 -4.60 1.97 -13.60
CA ARG A 21 -5.71 1.49 -14.43
C ARG A 21 -6.95 1.14 -13.59
N ILE A 22 -6.77 0.38 -12.51
CA ILE A 22 -7.89 0.03 -11.61
C ILE A 22 -8.52 1.30 -11.04
N ARG A 23 -7.69 2.25 -10.57
CA ARG A 23 -8.16 3.53 -10.02
C ARG A 23 -8.94 4.35 -11.03
N ALA A 24 -8.43 4.48 -12.27
CA ALA A 24 -9.07 5.25 -13.33
C ALA A 24 -10.45 4.70 -13.71
N ILE A 25 -10.53 3.36 -13.91
CA ILE A 25 -11.80 2.70 -14.27
C ILE A 25 -12.82 2.87 -13.13
N MET A 26 -12.43 2.59 -11.88
CA MET A 26 -13.33 2.74 -10.73
C MET A 26 -13.76 4.21 -10.52
N ALA A 27 -12.86 5.17 -10.76
CA ALA A 27 -13.18 6.59 -10.64
C ALA A 27 -14.22 7.03 -11.67
N ARG A 28 -14.14 6.54 -12.92
CA ARG A 28 -15.10 6.87 -13.97
C ARG A 28 -16.52 6.42 -13.63
N ASP A 29 -16.65 5.30 -12.94
CA ASP A 29 -17.94 4.76 -12.51
C ASP A 29 -18.52 5.46 -11.28
N TYR A 30 -17.73 6.33 -10.63
CA TYR A 30 -18.16 7.03 -9.41
C TYR A 30 -18.84 8.38 -9.74
N PRO A 31 -20.13 8.58 -9.33
CA PRO A 31 -20.90 9.75 -9.73
C PRO A 31 -20.38 11.11 -9.21
N GLY A 32 -19.41 11.07 -8.27
CA GLY A 32 -18.80 12.29 -7.74
C GLY A 32 -17.57 12.77 -8.53
N ILE A 33 -17.15 12.03 -9.57
CA ILE A 33 -16.01 12.40 -10.44
C ILE A 33 -16.54 12.92 -11.77
N GLY A 34 -16.31 14.19 -12.05
CA GLY A 34 -16.76 14.84 -13.28
C GLY A 34 -15.69 14.92 -14.36
N TRP A 35 -14.43 14.86 -14.00
CA TRP A 35 -13.29 14.95 -14.92
C TRP A 35 -12.16 14.02 -14.49
N ILE A 36 -11.50 13.36 -15.45
CA ILE A 36 -10.33 12.51 -15.22
C ILE A 36 -9.21 12.88 -16.17
N GLY A 37 -8.06 13.25 -15.61
CA GLY A 37 -6.80 13.42 -16.33
C GLY A 37 -5.80 12.34 -15.98
N LEU A 38 -5.05 11.86 -16.96
CA LEU A 38 -4.05 10.82 -16.83
C LEU A 38 -2.66 11.34 -17.19
N CYS A 39 -1.65 10.81 -16.48
CA CYS A 39 -0.24 11.02 -16.83
C CYS A 39 0.55 9.70 -16.72
N ASP A 40 1.32 9.42 -17.77
CA ASP A 40 2.33 8.36 -17.76
C ASP A 40 3.43 8.67 -18.78
N ILE A 41 4.68 8.35 -18.43
CA ILE A 41 5.82 8.49 -19.34
C ILE A 41 5.72 7.51 -20.53
N ASP A 42 5.06 6.38 -20.34
CA ASP A 42 4.69 5.45 -21.41
C ASP A 42 3.40 5.94 -22.09
N THR A 43 3.60 6.65 -23.20
CA THR A 43 2.48 7.28 -23.94
C THR A 43 1.52 6.28 -24.54
N GLU A 44 1.96 5.07 -24.90
CA GLU A 44 1.09 4.03 -25.44
C GLU A 44 0.20 3.45 -24.33
N LEU A 45 0.78 3.16 -23.16
CA LEU A 45 0.05 2.72 -21.98
C LEU A 45 -0.99 3.77 -21.55
N GLY A 46 -0.57 5.03 -21.49
CA GLY A 46 -1.43 6.13 -21.08
C GLY A 46 -2.60 6.38 -22.03
N LYS A 47 -2.37 6.38 -23.36
CA LYS A 47 -3.43 6.51 -24.36
C LYS A 47 -4.41 5.32 -24.37
N ALA A 48 -3.89 4.10 -24.17
CA ALA A 48 -4.73 2.92 -24.03
C ALA A 48 -5.67 3.07 -22.81
N LEU A 49 -5.14 3.48 -21.68
CA LEU A 49 -5.95 3.72 -20.49
C LEU A 49 -6.91 4.90 -20.64
N GLN A 50 -6.51 5.97 -21.33
CA GLN A 50 -7.39 7.09 -21.63
C GLN A 50 -8.66 6.63 -22.34
N LYS A 51 -8.50 5.74 -23.33
CA LYS A 51 -9.64 5.17 -24.06
C LYS A 51 -10.48 4.26 -23.16
N ASP A 52 -9.84 3.36 -22.40
CA ASP A 52 -10.54 2.35 -21.59
C ASP A 52 -11.31 2.95 -20.43
N ALA A 53 -10.78 4.00 -19.80
CA ALA A 53 -11.41 4.71 -18.69
C ALA A 53 -12.24 5.92 -19.16
N ASN A 54 -12.34 6.16 -20.48
CA ASN A 54 -12.96 7.36 -21.04
C ASN A 54 -12.48 8.64 -20.34
N ALA A 55 -11.13 8.77 -20.18
CA ALA A 55 -10.54 9.91 -19.48
C ALA A 55 -10.48 11.13 -20.40
N ASP A 56 -10.69 12.31 -19.82
CA ASP A 56 -10.88 13.57 -20.52
C ASP A 56 -9.56 14.16 -21.04
N PHE A 57 -8.43 13.82 -20.39
CA PHE A 57 -7.12 14.36 -20.71
C PHE A 57 -6.02 13.32 -20.49
N PHE A 58 -4.97 13.40 -21.33
CA PHE A 58 -3.74 12.61 -21.16
C PHE A 58 -2.51 13.47 -21.50
N THR A 59 -1.43 13.26 -20.74
CA THR A 59 -0.11 13.84 -21.01
C THR A 59 0.99 12.92 -20.47
N ASP A 60 2.21 13.11 -20.94
CA ASP A 60 3.44 12.44 -20.42
C ASP A 60 4.19 13.27 -19.37
N ASP A 61 3.67 14.44 -19.01
CA ASP A 61 4.24 15.38 -18.04
C ASP A 61 3.23 15.68 -16.93
N TYR A 62 3.52 15.21 -15.72
CA TYR A 62 2.63 15.42 -14.58
C TYR A 62 2.49 16.91 -14.20
N ASN A 63 3.48 17.77 -14.47
CA ASN A 63 3.35 19.20 -14.20
C ASN A 63 2.29 19.83 -15.11
N LYS A 64 2.22 19.39 -16.38
CA LYS A 64 1.14 19.81 -17.29
C LYS A 64 -0.23 19.33 -16.84
N LEU A 65 -0.29 18.09 -16.30
CA LEU A 65 -1.55 17.58 -15.76
C LEU A 65 -1.99 18.39 -14.54
N LEU A 66 -1.08 18.63 -13.60
CA LEU A 66 -1.37 19.29 -12.32
C LEU A 66 -1.61 20.81 -12.46
N SER A 67 -1.14 21.44 -13.54
CA SER A 67 -1.43 22.86 -13.83
C SER A 67 -2.85 23.10 -14.37
N ARG A 68 -3.64 22.07 -14.58
CA ARG A 68 -5.01 22.23 -15.09
C ARG A 68 -5.97 22.66 -13.99
N ASN A 69 -6.85 23.60 -14.34
CA ASN A 69 -7.84 24.15 -13.40
C ASN A 69 -8.89 23.13 -12.93
N GLU A 70 -9.04 22.03 -13.68
CA GLU A 70 -10.00 20.96 -13.37
C GLU A 70 -9.52 20.06 -12.22
N VAL A 71 -8.23 20.08 -11.85
CA VAL A 71 -7.66 19.16 -10.85
C VAL A 71 -7.99 19.61 -9.44
N ASP A 72 -8.84 18.86 -8.74
CA ASP A 72 -9.15 19.03 -7.31
C ASP A 72 -8.40 18.00 -6.44
N ALA A 73 -8.10 16.84 -7.00
CA ALA A 73 -7.42 15.73 -6.30
C ALA A 73 -6.53 14.92 -7.25
N VAL A 74 -5.51 14.29 -6.67
CA VAL A 74 -4.51 13.52 -7.42
C VAL A 74 -4.34 12.14 -6.80
N ILE A 75 -4.34 11.10 -7.65
CA ILE A 75 -3.88 9.77 -7.28
C ILE A 75 -2.46 9.59 -7.80
N ILE A 76 -1.51 9.29 -6.91
CA ILE A 76 -0.14 8.90 -7.25
C ILE A 76 -0.08 7.37 -7.25
N ALA A 77 0.13 6.78 -8.44
CA ALA A 77 0.15 5.34 -8.67
C ALA A 77 1.32 4.92 -9.59
N THR A 78 2.41 5.66 -9.53
CA THR A 78 3.68 5.33 -10.17
C THR A 78 4.36 4.13 -9.52
N ASP A 79 5.51 3.72 -10.00
CA ASP A 79 6.33 2.74 -9.30
C ASP A 79 6.83 3.31 -7.96
N GLU A 80 7.14 2.43 -7.02
CA GLU A 80 7.43 2.73 -5.61
C GLU A 80 8.52 3.80 -5.41
N ASN A 81 9.53 3.84 -6.29
CA ASN A 81 10.64 4.81 -6.22
C ASN A 81 10.29 6.19 -6.81
N HIS A 82 9.12 6.34 -7.42
CA HIS A 82 8.76 7.55 -8.17
C HIS A 82 7.55 8.30 -7.58
N HIS A 83 7.22 8.05 -6.30
CA HIS A 83 6.13 8.76 -5.63
C HIS A 83 6.48 10.20 -5.26
N PHE A 84 7.75 10.47 -4.91
CA PHE A 84 8.17 11.75 -4.33
C PHE A 84 7.89 12.94 -5.26
N GLY A 85 8.42 12.92 -6.48
CA GLY A 85 8.32 14.05 -7.42
C GLY A 85 6.87 14.47 -7.71
N PRO A 86 6.01 13.56 -8.21
CA PRO A 86 4.61 13.92 -8.50
C PRO A 86 3.81 14.25 -7.24
N THR A 87 4.15 13.69 -6.06
CA THR A 87 3.50 14.08 -4.79
C THR A 87 3.83 15.53 -4.41
N MET A 88 5.09 15.92 -4.48
CA MET A 88 5.50 17.30 -4.18
C MET A 88 4.87 18.29 -5.17
N ALA A 89 4.84 17.96 -6.47
CA ALA A 89 4.18 18.79 -7.47
C ALA A 89 2.66 18.92 -7.23
N ALA A 90 2.00 17.86 -6.73
CA ALA A 90 0.59 17.91 -6.38
C ALA A 90 0.33 18.79 -5.14
N VAL A 91 1.24 18.77 -4.16
CA VAL A 91 1.19 19.71 -3.01
C VAL A 91 1.34 21.15 -3.47
N GLU A 92 2.30 21.44 -4.35
CA GLU A 92 2.51 22.78 -4.94
C GLU A 92 1.28 23.25 -5.74
N ALA A 93 0.58 22.33 -6.42
CA ALA A 93 -0.66 22.59 -7.11
C ALA A 93 -1.90 22.73 -6.20
N ASN A 94 -1.71 22.62 -4.87
CA ASN A 94 -2.78 22.67 -3.86
C ASN A 94 -3.90 21.62 -4.08
N ALA A 95 -3.55 20.43 -4.57
CA ALA A 95 -4.47 19.33 -4.80
C ALA A 95 -4.49 18.35 -3.64
N ASN A 96 -5.67 17.82 -3.29
CA ASN A 96 -5.78 16.73 -2.32
C ASN A 96 -5.17 15.43 -2.88
N LEU A 97 -4.71 14.54 -2.02
CA LEU A 97 -3.85 13.43 -2.39
C LEU A 97 -4.43 12.07 -2.02
N PHE A 98 -4.32 11.13 -2.95
CA PHE A 98 -4.31 9.71 -2.66
C PHE A 98 -2.98 9.15 -3.15
N ILE A 99 -2.15 8.62 -2.25
CA ILE A 99 -0.81 8.14 -2.58
C ILE A 99 -0.80 6.62 -2.40
N GLU A 100 -0.40 5.86 -3.42
CA GLU A 100 -0.21 4.42 -3.28
C GLU A 100 0.95 4.12 -2.32
N LYS A 101 0.90 2.96 -1.74
CA LYS A 101 1.93 2.48 -0.81
C LYS A 101 3.17 1.96 -1.58
N PRO A 102 4.38 2.06 -0.99
CA PRO A 102 4.72 2.85 0.21
C PRO A 102 4.69 4.35 -0.07
N LEU A 103 4.67 5.21 0.96
CA LEU A 103 4.68 6.67 0.79
C LEU A 103 5.88 7.13 -0.07
N ALA A 104 7.06 6.63 0.28
CA ALA A 104 8.27 6.65 -0.53
C ALA A 104 9.14 5.45 -0.11
N THR A 105 10.19 5.16 -0.86
CA THR A 105 11.19 4.13 -0.53
C THR A 105 12.35 4.67 0.29
N ASP A 106 12.41 5.97 0.49
CA ASP A 106 13.39 6.68 1.30
C ASP A 106 12.71 7.39 2.48
N ILE A 107 13.33 7.30 3.66
CA ILE A 107 12.75 7.88 4.89
C ILE A 107 12.75 9.41 4.88
N GLN A 108 13.75 10.03 4.26
CA GLN A 108 13.85 11.50 4.20
C GLN A 108 12.83 12.05 3.21
N GLU A 109 12.59 11.36 2.09
CA GLU A 109 11.52 11.70 1.15
C GLU A 109 10.15 11.58 1.82
N SER A 110 9.93 10.50 2.57
CA SER A 110 8.68 10.31 3.32
C SER A 110 8.43 11.43 4.32
N ALA A 111 9.47 11.85 5.06
CA ALA A 111 9.38 12.96 6.00
C ALA A 111 9.07 14.30 5.31
N LYS A 112 9.71 14.58 4.16
CA LYS A 112 9.44 15.79 3.37
C LYS A 112 8.01 15.82 2.83
N ILE A 113 7.52 14.69 2.32
CA ILE A 113 6.13 14.59 1.84
C ILE A 113 5.15 14.89 2.98
N LEU A 114 5.36 14.27 4.15
CA LEU A 114 4.48 14.48 5.31
C LEU A 114 4.46 15.95 5.72
N SER A 115 5.65 16.58 5.91
CA SER A 115 5.77 17.99 6.28
C SER A 115 5.08 18.90 5.27
N ALA A 116 5.30 18.68 3.97
CA ALA A 116 4.70 19.49 2.92
C ALA A 116 3.17 19.41 2.88
N ILE A 117 2.61 18.22 3.08
CA ILE A 117 1.15 18.02 3.14
C ILE A 117 0.56 18.72 4.37
N GLU A 118 1.20 18.60 5.55
CA GLU A 118 0.78 19.23 6.79
C GLU A 118 0.84 20.76 6.70
N GLU A 119 1.95 21.30 6.18
CA GLU A 119 2.15 22.75 5.98
C GLU A 119 1.15 23.37 5.00
N ALA A 120 0.80 22.62 3.94
CA ALA A 120 -0.20 23.06 2.98
C ALA A 120 -1.65 22.88 3.47
N GLY A 121 -1.88 22.17 4.57
CA GLY A 121 -3.22 21.87 5.10
C GLY A 121 -4.07 20.99 4.18
N LEU A 122 -3.44 20.14 3.36
CA LEU A 122 -4.11 19.30 2.40
C LEU A 122 -4.61 18.00 3.03
N SER A 123 -5.69 17.46 2.47
CA SER A 123 -6.14 16.11 2.81
C SER A 123 -5.35 15.07 2.01
N ALA A 124 -4.78 14.10 2.70
CA ALA A 124 -4.06 12.99 2.08
C ALA A 124 -4.53 11.65 2.62
N VAL A 125 -4.64 10.66 1.73
CA VAL A 125 -4.99 9.27 2.04
C VAL A 125 -3.94 8.35 1.45
N MET A 126 -3.44 7.42 2.26
CA MET A 126 -2.54 6.36 1.79
C MET A 126 -3.30 5.15 1.27
N GLY A 127 -2.77 4.51 0.23
CA GLY A 127 -3.32 3.33 -0.44
C GLY A 127 -3.31 2.04 0.39
N TYR A 128 -3.47 2.10 1.70
CA TYR A 128 -3.56 0.93 2.58
C TYR A 128 -4.94 0.28 2.52
N THR A 129 -5.22 -0.35 1.39
CA THR A 129 -6.54 -0.90 1.04
C THR A 129 -7.05 -1.99 1.98
N GLN A 130 -6.15 -2.62 2.74
CA GLN A 130 -6.54 -3.65 3.73
C GLN A 130 -7.46 -3.09 4.81
N ARG A 131 -7.30 -1.83 5.21
CA ARG A 131 -8.16 -1.17 6.20
C ARG A 131 -9.64 -1.15 5.81
N PHE A 132 -9.94 -1.20 4.50
CA PHE A 132 -11.30 -1.16 3.96
C PHE A 132 -11.93 -2.55 3.74
N ARG A 133 -11.18 -3.63 4.00
CA ARG A 133 -11.74 -4.99 3.91
C ARG A 133 -12.62 -5.28 5.12
N ARG A 134 -13.80 -5.82 4.87
CA ARG A 134 -14.82 -6.10 5.90
C ARG A 134 -14.25 -6.87 7.10
N ARG A 135 -13.43 -7.89 6.86
CA ARG A 135 -12.81 -8.69 7.94
C ARG A 135 -11.98 -7.83 8.89
N PHE A 136 -11.13 -6.93 8.39
CA PHE A 136 -10.30 -6.08 9.23
C PHE A 136 -11.08 -4.97 9.92
N LEU A 137 -12.10 -4.40 9.26
CA LEU A 137 -13.05 -3.49 9.90
C LEU A 137 -13.77 -4.16 11.07
N THR A 138 -14.20 -5.43 10.89
CA THR A 138 -14.83 -6.20 11.97
C THR A 138 -13.86 -6.43 13.12
N VAL A 139 -12.59 -6.81 12.84
CA VAL A 139 -11.57 -6.97 13.90
C VAL A 139 -11.37 -5.66 14.65
N LYS A 140 -11.20 -4.53 13.95
CA LYS A 140 -11.05 -3.21 14.57
C LYS A 140 -12.21 -2.90 15.51
N GLN A 141 -13.43 -3.13 15.05
CA GLN A 141 -14.63 -2.95 15.88
C GLN A 141 -14.61 -3.83 17.13
N ARG A 142 -14.27 -5.12 17.01
CA ARG A 142 -14.22 -6.04 18.14
C ARG A 142 -13.17 -5.66 19.18
N LEU A 143 -12.02 -5.17 18.73
CA LEU A 143 -10.99 -4.64 19.63
C LEU A 143 -11.47 -3.39 20.37
N GLN A 144 -12.12 -2.46 19.67
CA GLN A 144 -12.72 -1.26 20.29
C GLN A 144 -13.84 -1.57 21.29
N GLU A 145 -14.59 -2.64 21.04
CA GLU A 145 -15.60 -3.17 21.96
C GLU A 145 -15.00 -3.92 23.19
N GLY A 146 -13.66 -4.06 23.26
CA GLY A 146 -12.96 -4.77 24.35
C GLY A 146 -13.20 -6.28 24.37
N ARG A 147 -13.57 -6.91 23.22
CA ARG A 147 -14.03 -8.30 23.16
C ARG A 147 -12.99 -9.35 23.56
N ILE A 148 -11.72 -8.98 23.56
CA ILE A 148 -10.61 -9.87 23.96
C ILE A 148 -9.80 -9.31 25.13
N GLY A 149 -10.31 -8.28 25.82
CA GLY A 149 -9.58 -7.58 26.86
C GLY A 149 -8.41 -6.77 26.33
N GLU A 150 -7.34 -6.62 27.11
CA GLU A 150 -6.11 -5.94 26.70
C GLU A 150 -5.29 -6.82 25.75
N VAL A 151 -4.83 -6.25 24.63
CA VAL A 151 -3.99 -6.97 23.68
C VAL A 151 -2.60 -7.18 24.27
N THR A 152 -2.14 -8.42 24.30
CA THR A 152 -0.80 -8.82 24.79
C THR A 152 0.18 -9.06 23.65
N SER A 153 -0.30 -9.67 22.55
CA SER A 153 0.57 -9.99 21.42
C SER A 153 -0.16 -10.03 20.08
N VAL A 154 0.57 -9.70 19.01
CA VAL A 154 0.11 -9.79 17.62
C VAL A 154 1.15 -10.53 16.79
N VAL A 155 0.71 -11.46 15.96
CA VAL A 155 1.55 -12.15 14.98
C VAL A 155 0.99 -11.89 13.59
N THR A 156 1.84 -11.44 12.67
CA THR A 156 1.47 -11.31 11.25
C THR A 156 2.39 -12.14 10.37
N ARG A 157 1.82 -12.69 9.32
CA ARG A 157 2.54 -13.44 8.29
C ARG A 157 2.02 -13.04 6.91
N ALA A 158 2.94 -12.69 5.99
CA ALA A 158 2.63 -12.50 4.59
C ALA A 158 3.75 -13.09 3.73
N PHE A 159 3.50 -14.23 3.10
CA PHE A 159 4.46 -14.92 2.25
C PHE A 159 3.98 -14.86 0.81
N MET A 160 4.85 -14.47 -0.10
CA MET A 160 4.55 -14.24 -1.50
C MET A 160 5.35 -15.17 -2.40
N ASN A 161 4.73 -15.64 -3.47
CA ASN A 161 5.41 -16.36 -4.53
C ASN A 161 6.48 -15.46 -5.17
N SER A 162 7.69 -15.99 -5.34
CA SER A 162 8.86 -15.24 -5.79
C SER A 162 8.67 -14.56 -7.16
N MET A 163 7.73 -15.01 -7.98
CA MET A 163 7.42 -14.35 -9.26
C MET A 163 6.86 -12.93 -9.08
N VAL A 164 6.10 -12.68 -8.01
CA VAL A 164 5.48 -11.37 -7.75
C VAL A 164 6.53 -10.29 -7.47
N PRO A 165 7.42 -10.44 -6.47
CA PRO A 165 8.46 -9.45 -6.21
C PRO A 165 9.50 -9.37 -7.33
N ILE A 166 9.81 -10.46 -8.02
CA ILE A 166 10.72 -10.44 -9.19
C ILE A 166 10.16 -9.50 -10.27
N ALA A 167 8.86 -9.54 -10.54
CA ALA A 167 8.24 -8.62 -11.49
C ALA A 167 8.38 -7.15 -11.05
N THR A 168 8.25 -6.87 -9.75
CA THR A 168 8.43 -5.51 -9.19
C THR A 168 9.89 -5.06 -9.32
N VAL A 169 10.85 -5.83 -8.84
CA VAL A 169 12.27 -5.42 -8.84
C VAL A 169 12.90 -5.37 -10.23
N ARG A 170 12.30 -5.98 -11.24
CA ARG A 170 12.78 -5.89 -12.64
C ARG A 170 12.39 -4.60 -13.34
N ARG A 171 11.42 -3.85 -12.82
CA ARG A 171 10.95 -2.59 -13.43
C ARG A 171 11.95 -1.45 -13.29
N THR A 172 12.86 -1.53 -12.32
CA THR A 172 13.81 -0.48 -12.02
C THR A 172 15.22 -1.01 -11.79
N ASN A 173 16.22 -0.16 -12.02
CA ASN A 173 17.61 -0.41 -11.61
C ASN A 173 17.88 0.06 -10.17
N GLU A 174 17.03 0.91 -9.61
CA GLU A 174 17.09 1.43 -8.24
C GLU A 174 16.39 0.47 -7.27
N ARG A 175 17.10 -0.60 -6.86
CA ARG A 175 16.51 -1.71 -6.09
C ARG A 175 16.86 -1.69 -4.61
N GLN A 176 17.73 -0.78 -4.20
CA GLN A 176 18.31 -0.76 -2.85
C GLN A 176 17.26 -0.81 -1.74
N ASN A 177 16.17 -0.09 -1.91
CA ASN A 177 15.10 0.03 -0.92
C ASN A 177 13.87 -0.86 -1.22
N LEU A 178 13.89 -1.61 -2.33
CA LEU A 178 12.82 -2.54 -2.68
C LEU A 178 13.01 -3.87 -1.96
N THR A 179 12.63 -3.93 -0.71
CA THR A 179 12.74 -5.10 0.16
C THR A 179 11.37 -5.69 0.51
N PRO A 180 11.31 -6.95 0.97
CA PRO A 180 10.05 -7.54 1.46
C PRO A 180 9.34 -6.64 2.45
N MET A 181 10.10 -5.97 3.34
CA MET A 181 9.54 -5.14 4.41
C MET A 181 8.94 -3.84 3.87
N VAL A 182 9.65 -3.13 2.98
CA VAL A 182 9.21 -1.83 2.44
C VAL A 182 8.03 -1.98 1.49
N VAL A 183 8.07 -2.96 0.57
CA VAL A 183 7.04 -3.08 -0.48
C VAL A 183 5.81 -3.87 -0.01
N SER A 184 6.01 -4.95 0.73
CA SER A 184 4.93 -5.85 1.17
C SER A 184 4.63 -5.74 2.66
N GLY A 185 5.65 -5.69 3.50
CA GLY A 185 5.52 -5.62 4.95
C GLY A 185 4.83 -4.36 5.44
N THR A 186 4.91 -3.27 4.67
CA THR A 186 4.17 -2.03 4.95
C THR A 186 2.66 -2.26 5.15
N HIS A 187 2.05 -3.23 4.46
CA HIS A 187 0.65 -3.58 4.68
C HIS A 187 0.40 -4.22 6.04
N SER A 188 1.29 -5.13 6.48
CA SER A 188 1.18 -5.78 7.79
C SER A 188 1.48 -4.79 8.90
N LEU A 189 2.48 -3.93 8.71
CA LEU A 189 2.82 -2.88 9.68
C LEU A 189 1.67 -1.89 9.86
N ASP A 190 1.15 -1.35 8.77
CA ASP A 190 0.02 -0.43 8.78
C ASP A 190 -1.20 -1.04 9.47
N MET A 191 -1.53 -2.28 9.12
CA MET A 191 -2.67 -3.00 9.69
C MET A 191 -2.49 -3.19 11.20
N SER A 192 -1.31 -3.62 11.65
CA SER A 192 -1.04 -3.85 13.06
C SER A 192 -1.07 -2.57 13.89
N LEU A 193 -0.44 -1.50 13.40
CA LEU A 193 -0.47 -0.20 14.07
C LEU A 193 -1.89 0.39 14.13
N TRP A 194 -2.68 0.19 13.06
CA TRP A 194 -4.08 0.61 13.04
C TRP A 194 -4.96 -0.19 14.02
N LEU A 195 -4.73 -1.50 14.13
CA LEU A 195 -5.45 -2.35 15.09
C LEU A 195 -5.01 -2.07 16.54
N LEU A 196 -3.71 -1.79 16.76
CA LEU A 196 -3.10 -1.43 18.04
C LEU A 196 -3.16 0.09 18.32
N GLU A 197 -4.23 0.74 17.90
CA GLU A 197 -4.41 2.19 17.99
C GLU A 197 -3.97 2.78 19.33
N GLY A 198 -3.12 3.83 19.26
CA GLY A 198 -2.58 4.50 20.43
C GLY A 198 -1.27 3.92 20.96
N LYS A 199 -0.90 2.70 20.58
CA LYS A 199 0.38 2.08 20.98
C LYS A 199 1.48 2.43 19.97
N LYS A 200 2.69 2.71 20.46
CA LYS A 200 3.84 3.11 19.63
C LYS A 200 4.97 2.09 19.77
N PRO A 201 5.66 1.73 18.68
CA PRO A 201 6.86 0.90 18.79
C PRO A 201 7.96 1.62 19.60
N SER A 202 8.49 0.96 20.63
CA SER A 202 9.60 1.44 21.46
C SER A 202 10.92 0.72 21.15
N GLU A 203 10.84 -0.57 20.76
CA GLU A 203 12.00 -1.37 20.39
C GLU A 203 11.70 -2.19 19.13
N ILE A 204 12.72 -2.41 18.30
CA ILE A 204 12.63 -3.22 17.09
C ILE A 204 13.87 -4.09 16.96
N TYR A 205 13.64 -5.41 16.77
CA TYR A 205 14.66 -6.34 16.36
C TYR A 205 14.26 -7.02 15.06
N ALA A 206 15.11 -7.01 14.05
CA ALA A 206 14.79 -7.62 12.76
C ALA A 206 15.99 -8.33 12.13
N LYS A 207 15.72 -9.39 11.38
CA LYS A 207 16.70 -10.12 10.58
C LYS A 207 16.17 -10.39 9.18
N SER A 208 17.06 -10.30 8.20
CA SER A 208 16.79 -10.62 6.80
C SER A 208 17.69 -11.75 6.33
N VAL A 209 17.23 -12.47 5.29
CA VAL A 209 17.99 -13.51 4.58
C VAL A 209 17.90 -13.26 3.09
N ASP A 210 18.95 -13.64 2.35
CA ASP A 210 19.09 -13.48 0.89
C ASP A 210 19.80 -14.70 0.26
N LYS A 211 19.02 -15.70 -0.10
CA LYS A 211 19.51 -16.94 -0.75
C LYS A 211 19.03 -17.08 -2.19
N LEU A 212 17.79 -16.68 -2.47
CA LEU A 212 17.14 -16.83 -3.77
C LEU A 212 17.15 -15.52 -4.57
N LEU A 213 16.85 -14.39 -3.92
CA LEU A 213 16.60 -13.11 -4.59
C LEU A 213 17.82 -12.18 -4.57
N SER A 214 18.95 -12.59 -4.02
CA SER A 214 20.22 -11.85 -3.99
C SER A 214 20.66 -11.38 -5.38
N GLN A 215 20.46 -12.22 -6.41
CA GLN A 215 20.73 -11.88 -7.81
C GLN A 215 19.91 -10.69 -8.34
N TYR A 216 18.82 -10.33 -7.69
CA TYR A 216 17.98 -9.17 -8.00
C TYR A 216 18.25 -7.98 -7.08
N GLY A 217 19.27 -8.07 -6.20
CA GLY A 217 19.63 -6.99 -5.28
C GLY A 217 18.65 -6.77 -4.13
N THR A 218 17.83 -7.76 -3.79
CA THR A 218 16.87 -7.67 -2.69
C THR A 218 16.96 -8.88 -1.74
N LYS A 219 16.12 -8.90 -0.70
CA LYS A 219 16.07 -9.96 0.31
C LYS A 219 14.97 -10.98 0.02
N ASP A 220 15.17 -12.21 0.48
CA ASP A 220 14.17 -13.27 0.41
C ASP A 220 13.07 -13.10 1.45
N ALA A 221 13.49 -12.77 2.66
CA ALA A 221 12.57 -12.60 3.77
C ALA A 221 13.15 -11.61 4.80
N THR A 222 12.25 -10.97 5.55
CA THR A 222 12.58 -10.18 6.74
C THR A 222 11.57 -10.47 7.83
N PHE A 223 12.07 -10.83 9.00
CA PHE A 223 11.26 -11.05 10.19
C PHE A 223 11.63 -10.01 11.23
N GLY A 224 10.62 -9.38 11.80
CA GLY A 224 10.77 -8.32 12.80
C GLY A 224 9.93 -8.58 14.04
N LEU A 225 10.50 -8.27 15.19
CA LEU A 225 9.82 -8.25 16.48
C LEU A 225 9.84 -6.81 17.00
N PHE A 226 8.67 -6.32 17.33
CA PHE A 226 8.44 -4.99 17.87
C PHE A 226 7.96 -5.12 19.32
N THR A 227 8.49 -4.29 20.20
CA THR A 227 7.91 -4.05 21.53
C THR A 227 7.21 -2.69 21.49
N MET A 228 5.95 -2.65 21.88
CA MET A 228 5.20 -1.41 21.96
C MET A 228 5.46 -0.72 23.31
N ASP A 229 5.12 0.56 23.42
CA ASP A 229 5.34 1.39 24.61
C ASP A 229 4.60 0.90 25.87
N ASP A 230 3.55 0.09 25.71
CA ASP A 230 2.81 -0.57 26.80
C ASP A 230 3.26 -2.02 27.06
N GLY A 231 4.31 -2.51 26.39
CA GLY A 231 4.82 -3.87 26.50
C GLY A 231 4.16 -4.91 25.59
N THR A 232 3.14 -4.53 24.79
CA THR A 232 2.55 -5.42 23.77
C THR A 232 3.63 -5.84 22.77
N ILE A 233 3.69 -7.13 22.42
CA ILE A 233 4.64 -7.66 21.45
C ILE A 233 3.95 -7.85 20.10
N PHE A 234 4.60 -7.36 19.03
CA PHE A 234 4.14 -7.53 17.66
C PHE A 234 5.22 -8.18 16.80
N SER A 235 4.91 -9.33 16.21
CA SER A 235 5.80 -10.05 15.28
C SER A 235 5.32 -9.87 13.84
N MET A 236 6.23 -9.44 12.96
CA MET A 236 5.97 -9.25 11.54
C MET A 236 6.88 -10.12 10.68
N ASN A 237 6.30 -11.02 9.90
CA ASN A 237 7.01 -12.05 9.16
C ASN A 237 6.66 -11.96 7.68
N ILE A 238 7.61 -11.48 6.86
CA ILE A 238 7.42 -11.26 5.43
C ILE A 238 8.41 -12.12 4.66
N SER A 239 7.93 -12.87 3.67
CA SER A 239 8.77 -13.62 2.74
C SER A 239 8.34 -13.43 1.30
N TRP A 240 9.32 -13.29 0.42
CA TRP A 240 9.18 -13.22 -1.05
C TRP A 240 9.70 -14.50 -1.73
N ALA A 241 10.06 -15.49 -0.96
CA ALA A 241 10.75 -16.68 -1.44
C ALA A 241 9.87 -17.94 -1.53
N LEU A 242 8.54 -17.79 -1.55
CA LEU A 242 7.68 -18.94 -1.83
C LEU A 242 8.04 -19.50 -3.23
N PRO A 243 8.28 -20.80 -3.34
CA PRO A 243 8.66 -21.41 -4.61
C PRO A 243 7.50 -21.32 -5.62
N GLN A 244 7.84 -21.29 -6.91
CA GLN A 244 6.87 -21.13 -8.01
C GLN A 244 5.84 -22.27 -8.09
N VAL A 245 6.15 -23.44 -7.53
CA VAL A 245 5.19 -24.55 -7.41
C VAL A 245 4.02 -24.27 -6.47
N TRP A 246 4.11 -23.24 -5.63
CA TRP A 246 2.98 -22.79 -4.83
C TRP A 246 1.88 -22.24 -5.75
N PRO A 247 0.64 -22.73 -5.69
CA PRO A 247 -0.38 -22.45 -6.70
C PRO A 247 -0.98 -21.03 -6.65
N GLY A 248 -0.62 -20.25 -5.65
CA GLY A 248 -1.11 -18.88 -5.48
C GLY A 248 0.02 -17.84 -5.51
N SER A 249 -0.32 -16.57 -5.76
CA SER A 249 0.63 -15.46 -5.67
C SER A 249 1.03 -15.13 -4.23
N VAL A 250 0.17 -15.44 -3.26
CA VAL A 250 0.37 -15.17 -1.84
C VAL A 250 -0.01 -16.41 -1.03
N TYR A 251 0.80 -16.73 -0.03
CA TYR A 251 0.46 -17.63 1.07
C TYR A 251 0.13 -16.79 2.29
N GLY A 252 -1.16 -16.52 2.50
CA GLY A 252 -1.70 -15.82 3.64
C GLY A 252 -1.32 -14.33 3.78
N LEU A 253 -2.30 -13.52 4.12
CA LEU A 253 -2.13 -12.36 4.98
C LEU A 253 -2.81 -12.76 6.29
N GLU A 254 -2.03 -13.24 7.22
CA GLU A 254 -2.52 -13.78 8.49
C GLU A 254 -2.23 -12.79 9.60
N ILE A 255 -3.20 -12.63 10.50
CA ILE A 255 -3.07 -11.82 11.72
C ILE A 255 -3.73 -12.55 12.86
N GLY A 256 -2.90 -13.02 13.83
CA GLY A 256 -3.34 -13.56 15.11
C GLY A 256 -3.16 -12.50 16.20
N ILE A 257 -4.20 -12.24 16.98
CA ILE A 257 -4.19 -11.27 18.08
C ILE A 257 -4.62 -11.98 19.35
N VAL A 258 -3.78 -11.94 20.37
CA VAL A 258 -4.09 -12.51 21.71
C VAL A 258 -4.30 -11.36 22.69
N GLY A 259 -5.39 -11.42 23.41
CA GLY A 259 -5.71 -10.52 24.51
C GLY A 259 -5.85 -11.28 25.83
N THR A 260 -6.05 -10.54 26.91
CA THR A 260 -6.20 -11.12 28.27
C THR A 260 -7.48 -11.95 28.45
N GLU A 261 -8.47 -11.74 27.58
CA GLU A 261 -9.81 -12.37 27.70
C GLU A 261 -10.23 -13.13 26.43
N GLY A 262 -9.38 -13.16 25.39
CA GLY A 262 -9.73 -13.85 24.16
C GLY A 262 -8.68 -13.75 23.07
N VAL A 263 -9.03 -14.28 21.89
CA VAL A 263 -8.19 -14.31 20.71
C VAL A 263 -9.01 -13.94 19.47
N ILE A 264 -8.38 -13.24 18.54
CA ILE A 264 -8.89 -13.03 17.19
C ILE A 264 -7.84 -13.57 16.22
N ASP A 265 -8.27 -14.42 15.30
CA ASP A 265 -7.41 -14.97 14.26
C ASP A 265 -8.02 -14.77 12.88
N ILE A 266 -7.22 -14.28 11.94
CA ILE A 266 -7.54 -14.19 10.52
C ILE A 266 -6.52 -15.01 9.77
N GLU A 267 -6.97 -16.11 9.20
CA GLU A 267 -6.17 -16.98 8.38
C GLU A 267 -6.82 -17.20 7.02
N ASP A 268 -6.05 -17.02 5.94
CA ASP A 268 -6.54 -17.21 4.57
C ASP A 268 -6.37 -18.67 4.07
N THR A 269 -5.72 -19.53 4.86
CA THR A 269 -5.38 -20.89 4.41
C THR A 269 -5.64 -21.94 5.51
N HIS A 270 -6.88 -22.41 5.59
CA HIS A 270 -7.23 -23.56 6.45
C HIS A 270 -6.75 -24.88 5.81
N ARG A 271 -5.56 -25.34 6.17
CA ARG A 271 -4.99 -26.59 5.69
C ARG A 271 -4.17 -27.27 6.79
N ASP A 272 -4.45 -28.56 7.02
CA ASP A 272 -3.74 -29.34 8.05
C ASP A 272 -2.26 -29.52 7.70
N LEU A 273 -1.96 -29.88 6.43
CA LEU A 273 -0.60 -30.00 5.91
C LEU A 273 -0.57 -29.64 4.43
N VAL A 274 0.40 -28.81 4.05
CA VAL A 274 0.72 -28.55 2.65
C VAL A 274 2.21 -28.75 2.41
N LEU A 275 2.55 -29.62 1.46
CA LEU A 275 3.88 -29.75 0.89
C LEU A 275 3.83 -29.31 -0.57
N ALA A 276 4.52 -28.22 -0.92
CA ALA A 276 4.77 -27.82 -2.29
C ALA A 276 6.29 -27.82 -2.53
N SER A 277 6.76 -28.69 -3.40
CA SER A 277 8.17 -28.91 -3.66
C SER A 277 8.45 -29.10 -5.15
N THR A 278 9.60 -28.62 -5.62
CA THR A 278 10.15 -28.95 -6.94
C THR A 278 10.92 -30.26 -6.94
N LYS A 279 11.12 -30.89 -5.77
CA LYS A 279 11.79 -32.18 -5.62
C LYS A 279 10.73 -33.27 -5.51
N SER A 280 10.87 -34.32 -6.30
CA SER A 280 10.10 -35.55 -6.20
C SER A 280 10.60 -36.42 -5.05
#